data_5f7236c293d9148d4fa69b54a601fc22
#
_entry.id   5f7236c293d9148d4fa69b54a601fc22
#
_cell.length_a   1.000
_cell.length_b   1.000
_cell.length_c   1.000
_cell.angle_alpha   90.00
_cell.angle_beta   90.00
_cell.angle_gamma   90.00
#
_symmetry.space_group_name_H-M   'P 1'
#
loop_
_entity.id
_entity.type
_entity.pdbx_description
1 polymer ?
#
loop_
_entity_poly.entity_id
_entity_poly.type
_entity_poly.pdbx_seq_one_letter_code
_entity_poly.pdbx_strand_id
1 'polypeptide(L)'
;MNLKQLPEGIERLGSADAVFDQRLRVIDAIENMGKPWIATLFGYCLGGGLEIPLGCHFRLAANSGAQIGLPELDLGAVPAWGGSARLTKCVGETHPSDMILRAKKISFDRALDIGLVHEIWPLADLKKAAYQLAQELASMPAVAVKSMLGVLVNSADRTLSELLKAEREAVHANRGTSDSKEGMMAFLEKRKPVFNRSS
;
A
#
# COMPACT_ATOMS: atom_id res chain seq x y z
N MET A 1 -7.27 -15.06 -4.38
CA MET A 1 -7.46 -15.80 -5.67
C MET A 1 -8.34 -17.01 -5.41
N ASN A 2 -9.28 -17.29 -6.29
CA ASN A 2 -9.93 -18.58 -6.27
C ASN A 2 -8.98 -19.60 -6.92
N LEU A 3 -8.39 -20.50 -6.14
CA LEU A 3 -7.47 -21.53 -6.65
C LEU A 3 -8.07 -22.41 -7.75
N LYS A 4 -9.42 -22.56 -7.75
CA LYS A 4 -10.14 -23.29 -8.81
C LYS A 4 -10.05 -22.64 -10.19
N GLN A 5 -9.70 -21.34 -10.25
CA GLN A 5 -9.54 -20.58 -11.51
C GLN A 5 -8.09 -20.57 -12.03
N LEU A 6 -7.14 -21.15 -11.31
CA LEU A 6 -5.76 -21.21 -11.73
C LEU A 6 -5.56 -21.96 -13.06
N PRO A 7 -6.19 -23.13 -13.29
CA PRO A 7 -6.09 -23.84 -14.58
C PRO A 7 -6.57 -22.99 -15.77
N GLU A 8 -7.70 -22.30 -15.62
CA GLU A 8 -8.24 -21.38 -16.66
C GLU A 8 -7.26 -20.22 -16.93
N GLY A 9 -6.65 -19.67 -15.88
CA GLY A 9 -5.62 -18.64 -16.00
C GLY A 9 -4.38 -19.13 -16.77
N ILE A 10 -3.95 -20.38 -16.49
CA ILE A 10 -2.81 -20.99 -17.18
C ILE A 10 -3.15 -21.21 -18.66
N GLU A 11 -4.32 -21.74 -18.96
CA GLU A 11 -4.77 -21.94 -20.34
C GLU A 11 -4.77 -20.62 -21.13
N ARG A 12 -5.30 -19.54 -20.52
CA ARG A 12 -5.36 -18.21 -21.14
C ARG A 12 -4.00 -17.54 -21.34
N LEU A 13 -3.06 -17.71 -20.40
CA LEU A 13 -1.78 -17.00 -20.36
C LEU A 13 -0.59 -17.86 -20.79
N GLY A 14 -0.80 -19.16 -21.01
CA GLY A 14 0.20 -20.10 -21.50
C GLY A 14 1.05 -20.78 -20.43
N SER A 15 1.13 -20.27 -19.21
CA SER A 15 1.88 -20.89 -18.10
C SER A 15 1.45 -20.37 -16.73
N ALA A 16 1.78 -21.12 -15.67
CA ALA A 16 1.63 -20.68 -14.29
C ALA A 16 2.46 -19.42 -14.00
N ASP A 17 3.69 -19.36 -14.50
CA ASP A 17 4.58 -18.21 -14.32
C ASP A 17 3.97 -16.94 -14.93
N ALA A 18 3.38 -17.03 -16.12
CA ALA A 18 2.70 -15.90 -16.74
C ALA A 18 1.50 -15.39 -15.91
N VAL A 19 0.79 -16.28 -15.21
CA VAL A 19 -0.28 -15.92 -14.27
C VAL A 19 0.29 -15.20 -13.05
N PHE A 20 1.39 -15.68 -12.49
CA PHE A 20 2.06 -15.05 -11.34
C PHE A 20 2.65 -13.68 -11.71
N ASP A 21 3.34 -13.59 -12.83
CA ASP A 21 3.93 -12.34 -13.33
C ASP A 21 2.88 -11.28 -13.62
N GLN A 22 1.73 -11.65 -14.15
CA GLN A 22 0.63 -10.70 -14.36
C GLN A 22 0.20 -10.05 -13.05
N ARG A 23 0.12 -10.82 -11.98
CA ARG A 23 -0.30 -10.33 -10.66
C ARG A 23 0.78 -9.50 -9.99
N LEU A 24 2.04 -9.91 -10.10
CA LEU A 24 3.18 -9.12 -9.64
C LEU A 24 3.20 -7.75 -10.32
N ARG A 25 3.00 -7.68 -11.64
CA ARG A 25 2.93 -6.42 -12.38
C ARG A 25 1.79 -5.52 -11.92
N VAL A 26 0.63 -6.08 -11.55
CA VAL A 26 -0.49 -5.29 -11.02
C VAL A 26 -0.14 -4.68 -9.67
N ILE A 27 0.45 -5.44 -8.76
CA ILE A 27 0.84 -4.94 -7.44
C ILE A 27 1.95 -3.90 -7.57
N ASP A 28 2.94 -4.15 -8.42
CA ASP A 28 4.02 -3.21 -8.72
C ASP A 28 3.47 -1.89 -9.32
N ALA A 29 2.49 -1.97 -10.23
CA ALA A 29 1.84 -0.80 -10.78
C ALA A 29 1.08 0.01 -9.71
N ILE A 30 0.42 -0.65 -8.75
CA ILE A 30 -0.23 0.01 -7.62
C ILE A 30 0.81 0.74 -6.76
N GLU A 31 1.88 0.05 -6.40
CA GLU A 31 2.96 0.55 -5.54
C GLU A 31 3.67 1.76 -6.16
N ASN A 32 3.87 1.76 -7.49
CA ASN A 32 4.65 2.77 -8.21
C ASN A 32 3.81 3.80 -9.00
N MET A 33 2.49 3.82 -8.85
CA MET A 33 1.63 4.69 -9.67
C MET A 33 1.82 6.20 -9.45
N GLY A 34 2.45 6.62 -8.38
CA GLY A 34 2.60 8.04 -8.03
C GLY A 34 1.30 8.71 -7.57
N LYS A 35 0.30 7.91 -7.20
CA LYS A 35 -0.93 8.32 -6.52
C LYS A 35 -1.14 7.40 -5.31
N PRO A 36 -1.59 7.93 -4.16
CA PRO A 36 -1.86 7.09 -3.00
C PRO A 36 -2.97 6.06 -3.28
N TRP A 37 -2.74 4.82 -2.88
CA TRP A 37 -3.72 3.75 -2.91
C TRP A 37 -4.09 3.35 -1.49
N ILE A 38 -5.38 3.18 -1.25
CA ILE A 38 -5.95 2.81 0.05
C ILE A 38 -6.61 1.45 -0.11
N ALA A 39 -6.18 0.47 0.68
CA ALA A 39 -6.84 -0.82 0.79
C ALA A 39 -7.77 -0.83 2.01
N THR A 40 -8.97 -1.36 1.84
CA THR A 40 -9.87 -1.68 2.95
C THR A 40 -9.88 -3.19 3.18
N LEU A 41 -9.54 -3.62 4.40
CA LEU A 41 -9.41 -5.02 4.79
C LEU A 41 -10.60 -5.41 5.67
N PHE A 42 -11.33 -6.43 5.27
CA PHE A 42 -12.45 -6.98 6.05
C PHE A 42 -12.63 -8.46 5.72
N GLY A 43 -13.30 -9.22 6.60
CA GLY A 43 -13.38 -10.65 6.44
C GLY A 43 -12.00 -11.32 6.49
N TYR A 44 -11.79 -12.38 5.72
CA TYR A 44 -10.50 -13.07 5.65
C TYR A 44 -9.58 -12.41 4.63
N CYS A 45 -8.48 -11.81 5.10
CA CYS A 45 -7.44 -11.21 4.26
C CYS A 45 -6.22 -12.15 4.24
N LEU A 46 -6.34 -13.26 3.51
CA LEU A 46 -5.36 -14.35 3.49
C LEU A 46 -4.73 -14.50 2.11
N GLY A 47 -3.45 -14.84 2.07
CA GLY A 47 -2.70 -15.06 0.84
C GLY A 47 -2.76 -13.86 -0.08
N GLY A 48 -3.17 -14.04 -1.33
CA GLY A 48 -3.36 -12.94 -2.28
C GLY A 48 -4.31 -11.84 -1.79
N GLY A 49 -5.21 -12.13 -0.83
CA GLY A 49 -6.06 -11.13 -0.17
C GLY A 49 -5.28 -10.19 0.76
N LEU A 50 -4.05 -10.55 1.14
CA LEU A 50 -3.12 -9.68 1.84
C LEU A 50 -2.03 -9.14 0.89
N GLU A 51 -1.59 -9.91 -0.09
CA GLU A 51 -0.50 -9.52 -0.99
C GLU A 51 -0.81 -8.23 -1.78
N ILE A 52 -2.06 -8.07 -2.28
CA ILE A 52 -2.50 -6.84 -2.97
C ILE A 52 -2.51 -5.63 -2.01
N PRO A 53 -3.13 -5.70 -0.81
CA PRO A 53 -3.06 -4.63 0.19
C PRO A 53 -1.65 -4.22 0.59
N LEU A 54 -0.69 -5.15 0.60
CA LEU A 54 0.71 -4.84 0.90
C LEU A 54 1.36 -3.94 -0.15
N GLY A 55 0.90 -3.93 -1.40
CA GLY A 55 1.30 -2.97 -2.42
C GLY A 55 0.59 -1.61 -2.32
N CYS A 56 -0.44 -1.47 -1.48
CA CYS A 56 -1.12 -0.20 -1.26
C CYS A 56 -0.39 0.64 -0.20
N HIS A 57 -0.48 1.97 -0.33
CA HIS A 57 0.19 2.91 0.57
C HIS A 57 -0.49 3.00 1.94
N PHE A 58 -1.82 2.87 1.98
CA PHE A 58 -2.61 2.86 3.20
C PHE A 58 -3.46 1.58 3.29
N ARG A 59 -3.63 1.09 4.50
CA ARG A 59 -4.44 -0.09 4.81
C ARG A 59 -5.32 0.24 6.00
N LEU A 60 -6.64 0.30 5.79
CA LEU A 60 -7.66 0.47 6.81
C LEU A 60 -8.38 -0.86 7.00
N ALA A 61 -8.62 -1.27 8.24
CA ALA A 61 -9.21 -2.56 8.53
C ALA A 61 -10.53 -2.45 9.30
N ALA A 62 -11.41 -3.42 9.13
CA ALA A 62 -12.61 -3.54 9.94
C ALA A 62 -12.29 -4.16 11.31
N ASN A 63 -12.98 -3.74 12.36
CA ASN A 63 -12.84 -4.28 13.71
C ASN A 63 -13.54 -5.63 13.92
N SER A 64 -14.13 -6.21 12.88
CA SER A 64 -14.91 -7.45 12.99
C SER A 64 -14.09 -8.68 12.62
N GLY A 65 -13.90 -9.56 13.58
CA GLY A 65 -13.66 -11.02 13.57
C GLY A 65 -12.81 -11.70 12.50
N ALA A 66 -12.20 -10.96 11.59
CA ALA A 66 -11.47 -11.52 10.49
C ALA A 66 -9.97 -11.70 10.81
N GLN A 67 -9.30 -12.46 9.97
CA GLN A 67 -7.92 -12.84 10.15
C GLN A 67 -7.07 -12.40 8.96
N ILE A 68 -5.86 -11.98 9.27
CA ILE A 68 -4.87 -11.53 8.28
C ILE A 68 -3.68 -12.49 8.31
N GLY A 69 -3.16 -12.89 7.15
CA GLY A 69 -1.98 -13.75 7.10
C GLY A 69 -1.60 -14.21 5.71
N LEU A 70 -0.45 -14.89 5.66
CA LEU A 70 0.07 -15.57 4.47
C LEU A 70 0.18 -17.08 4.79
N PRO A 71 -0.95 -17.82 4.82
CA PRO A 71 -0.98 -19.20 5.28
C PRO A 71 -0.71 -20.21 4.15
N GLU A 72 0.03 -19.85 3.12
CA GLU A 72 0.29 -20.68 1.95
C GLU A 72 0.95 -22.01 2.33
N LEU A 73 1.77 -22.05 3.38
CA LEU A 73 2.43 -23.26 3.85
C LEU A 73 1.44 -24.33 4.35
N ASP A 74 0.25 -23.93 4.84
CA ASP A 74 -0.82 -24.88 5.16
C ASP A 74 -1.28 -25.70 3.94
N LEU A 75 -0.99 -25.19 2.72
CA LEU A 75 -1.31 -25.83 1.46
C LEU A 75 -0.09 -26.44 0.75
N GLY A 76 1.07 -26.48 1.41
CA GLY A 76 2.34 -26.88 0.78
C GLY A 76 2.82 -25.91 -0.31
N ALA A 77 2.34 -24.66 -0.29
CA ALA A 77 2.69 -23.61 -1.25
C ALA A 77 3.46 -22.47 -0.56
N VAL A 78 3.87 -21.48 -1.34
CA VAL A 78 4.50 -20.25 -0.83
C VAL A 78 3.80 -19.02 -1.37
N PRO A 79 3.85 -17.85 -0.69
CA PRO A 79 3.37 -16.59 -1.25
C PRO A 79 4.08 -16.29 -2.58
N ALA A 80 3.30 -15.97 -3.62
CA ALA A 80 3.84 -15.91 -4.97
C ALA A 80 3.81 -14.50 -5.60
N TRP A 81 3.17 -13.51 -4.94
CA TRP A 81 3.01 -12.16 -5.50
C TRP A 81 3.76 -11.09 -4.70
N GLY A 82 4.86 -11.50 -4.08
CA GLY A 82 5.73 -10.62 -3.30
C GLY A 82 5.25 -10.36 -1.87
N GLY A 83 4.29 -11.17 -1.37
CA GLY A 83 3.76 -11.04 -0.02
C GLY A 83 4.84 -11.17 1.05
N SER A 84 5.73 -12.15 0.92
CA SER A 84 6.82 -12.36 1.88
C SER A 84 7.72 -11.14 1.99
N ALA A 85 8.19 -10.62 0.85
CA ALA A 85 9.09 -9.46 0.82
C ALA A 85 8.41 -8.19 1.36
N ARG A 86 7.18 -7.89 0.87
CA ARG A 86 6.46 -6.68 1.29
C ARG A 86 6.03 -6.73 2.75
N LEU A 87 5.61 -7.90 3.25
CA LEU A 87 5.27 -8.05 4.66
C LEU A 87 6.50 -7.80 5.54
N THR A 88 7.65 -8.37 5.20
CA THR A 88 8.91 -8.15 5.93
C THR A 88 9.32 -6.68 5.95
N LYS A 89 9.23 -6.00 4.82
CA LYS A 89 9.48 -4.54 4.76
C LYS A 89 8.50 -3.73 5.61
N CYS A 90 7.23 -4.16 5.67
CA CYS A 90 6.18 -3.44 6.38
C CYS A 90 6.29 -3.55 7.89
N VAL A 91 6.59 -4.75 8.43
CA VAL A 91 6.50 -5.03 9.88
C VAL A 91 7.79 -5.57 10.50
N GLY A 92 8.91 -5.54 9.76
CA GLY A 92 10.19 -6.13 10.20
C GLY A 92 10.20 -7.65 10.11
N GLU A 93 11.30 -8.29 10.48
CA GLU A 93 11.54 -9.74 10.23
C GLU A 93 10.83 -10.67 11.21
N THR A 94 10.58 -10.22 12.43
CA THR A 94 10.05 -11.07 13.51
C THR A 94 8.63 -11.57 13.22
N HIS A 95 7.74 -10.69 12.79
CA HIS A 95 6.33 -11.02 12.58
C HIS A 95 6.07 -11.87 11.32
N PRO A 96 6.73 -11.61 10.18
CA PRO A 96 6.60 -12.47 8.99
C PRO A 96 7.03 -13.90 9.21
N SER A 97 8.10 -14.13 10.00
CA SER A 97 8.54 -15.49 10.33
C SER A 97 7.42 -16.32 10.98
N ASP A 98 6.67 -15.71 11.91
CA ASP A 98 5.54 -16.36 12.57
C ASP A 98 4.33 -16.52 11.62
N MET A 99 4.02 -15.48 10.85
CA MET A 99 2.87 -15.46 9.94
C MET A 99 3.05 -16.37 8.71
N ILE A 100 4.27 -16.52 8.21
CA ILE A 100 4.57 -17.32 7.02
C ILE A 100 4.97 -18.75 7.40
N LEU A 101 6.05 -18.92 8.21
CA LEU A 101 6.60 -20.26 8.49
C LEU A 101 5.67 -21.11 9.36
N ARG A 102 4.84 -20.49 10.19
CA ARG A 102 3.83 -21.16 11.03
C ARG A 102 2.42 -20.97 10.49
N ALA A 103 2.25 -20.37 9.32
CA ALA A 103 0.96 -20.03 8.71
C ALA A 103 -0.01 -19.33 9.67
N LYS A 104 0.54 -18.55 10.62
CA LYS A 104 -0.24 -17.92 11.69
C LYS A 104 -1.08 -16.77 11.13
N LYS A 105 -2.35 -16.81 11.46
CA LYS A 105 -3.29 -15.74 11.15
C LYS A 105 -3.44 -14.85 12.37
N ILE A 106 -3.40 -13.54 12.18
CA ILE A 106 -3.50 -12.54 13.25
C ILE A 106 -4.82 -11.78 13.17
N SER A 107 -5.27 -11.23 14.29
CA SER A 107 -6.41 -10.31 14.35
C SER A 107 -6.06 -8.95 13.75
N PHE A 108 -7.08 -8.15 13.42
CA PHE A 108 -6.86 -6.77 12.97
C PHE A 108 -6.24 -5.88 14.06
N ASP A 109 -6.59 -6.09 15.34
CA ASP A 109 -5.95 -5.37 16.45
C ASP A 109 -4.45 -5.66 16.49
N ARG A 110 -4.06 -6.94 16.35
CA ARG A 110 -2.65 -7.29 16.27
C ARG A 110 -1.97 -6.72 15.03
N ALA A 111 -2.69 -6.64 13.91
CA ALA A 111 -2.17 -6.03 12.69
C ALA A 111 -1.94 -4.51 12.86
N LEU A 112 -2.77 -3.82 13.64
CA LEU A 112 -2.54 -2.42 14.02
C LEU A 112 -1.31 -2.30 14.93
N ASP A 113 -1.21 -3.12 15.97
CA ASP A 113 -0.09 -3.09 16.92
C ASP A 113 1.29 -3.22 16.25
N ILE A 114 1.39 -4.04 15.20
CA ILE A 114 2.65 -4.27 14.47
C ILE A 114 2.84 -3.34 13.27
N GLY A 115 1.94 -2.38 13.05
CA GLY A 115 2.01 -1.43 11.94
C GLY A 115 1.63 -1.99 10.56
N LEU A 116 1.02 -3.19 10.51
CA LEU A 116 0.57 -3.77 9.24
C LEU A 116 -0.63 -3.01 8.67
N VAL A 117 -1.53 -2.51 9.52
CA VAL A 117 -2.62 -1.61 9.15
C VAL A 117 -2.48 -0.27 9.85
N HIS A 118 -3.02 0.79 9.24
CA HIS A 118 -2.90 2.16 9.73
C HIS A 118 -4.01 2.52 10.71
N GLU A 119 -5.21 2.00 10.47
CA GLU A 119 -6.41 2.34 11.24
C GLU A 119 -7.37 1.15 11.28
N ILE A 120 -8.19 1.10 12.36
CA ILE A 120 -9.28 0.16 12.50
C ILE A 120 -10.60 0.93 12.66
N TRP A 121 -11.62 0.49 11.93
CA TRP A 121 -12.94 1.09 11.90
C TRP A 121 -14.04 0.05 12.08
N PRO A 122 -15.23 0.41 12.61
CA PRO A 122 -16.41 -0.44 12.48
C PRO A 122 -16.66 -0.78 11.00
N LEU A 123 -17.03 -2.02 10.70
CA LEU A 123 -17.24 -2.46 9.31
C LEU A 123 -18.20 -1.55 8.54
N ALA A 124 -19.25 -1.05 9.22
CA ALA A 124 -20.22 -0.13 8.61
C ALA A 124 -19.61 1.21 8.20
N ASP A 125 -18.56 1.66 8.89
CA ASP A 125 -17.92 2.96 8.69
C ASP A 125 -16.64 2.88 7.83
N LEU A 126 -16.09 1.67 7.63
CA LEU A 126 -14.81 1.46 6.97
C LEU A 126 -14.74 2.11 5.57
N LYS A 127 -15.77 1.93 4.76
CA LYS A 127 -15.83 2.54 3.42
C LYS A 127 -15.87 4.06 3.48
N LYS A 128 -16.60 4.62 4.44
CA LYS A 128 -16.69 6.07 4.65
C LYS A 128 -15.33 6.64 5.10
N ALA A 129 -14.66 5.97 6.04
CA ALA A 129 -13.33 6.36 6.50
C ALA A 129 -12.30 6.33 5.35
N ALA A 130 -12.29 5.28 4.53
CA ALA A 130 -11.43 5.21 3.36
C ALA A 130 -11.71 6.34 2.34
N TYR A 131 -12.97 6.70 2.17
CA TYR A 131 -13.35 7.82 1.30
C TYR A 131 -12.90 9.18 1.85
N GLN A 132 -13.00 9.37 3.16
CA GLN A 132 -12.53 10.58 3.83
C GLN A 132 -11.01 10.73 3.69
N LEU A 133 -10.26 9.66 3.94
CA LEU A 133 -8.81 9.65 3.72
C LEU A 133 -8.46 9.93 2.24
N ALA A 134 -9.21 9.35 1.29
CA ALA A 134 -8.98 9.60 -0.13
C ALA A 134 -9.24 11.08 -0.49
N GLN A 135 -10.26 11.72 0.07
CA GLN A 135 -10.53 13.14 -0.12
C GLN A 135 -9.45 14.02 0.49
N GLU A 136 -8.97 13.66 1.69
CA GLU A 136 -7.85 14.35 2.33
C GLU A 136 -6.60 14.30 1.44
N LEU A 137 -6.20 13.11 1.00
CA LEU A 137 -5.04 12.92 0.13
C LEU A 137 -5.22 13.62 -1.24
N ALA A 138 -6.42 13.62 -1.79
CA ALA A 138 -6.72 14.31 -3.05
C ALA A 138 -6.67 15.84 -2.91
N SER A 139 -6.85 16.38 -1.71
CA SER A 139 -6.70 17.81 -1.43
C SER A 139 -5.25 18.26 -1.29
N MET A 140 -4.30 17.34 -1.18
CA MET A 140 -2.87 17.65 -1.11
C MET A 140 -2.30 17.99 -2.49
N PRO A 141 -1.19 18.77 -2.57
CA PRO A 141 -0.61 19.18 -3.85
C PRO A 141 -0.11 17.95 -4.62
N ALA A 142 -0.68 17.69 -5.79
CA ALA A 142 -0.49 16.44 -6.55
C ALA A 142 0.98 16.17 -6.91
N VAL A 143 1.73 17.21 -7.31
CA VAL A 143 3.15 17.07 -7.66
C VAL A 143 3.96 16.70 -6.43
N ALA A 144 3.69 17.31 -5.28
CA ALA A 144 4.39 17.01 -4.02
C ALA A 144 4.09 15.58 -3.56
N VAL A 145 2.82 15.16 -3.59
CA VAL A 145 2.41 13.79 -3.23
C VAL A 145 3.11 12.77 -4.12
N LYS A 146 3.10 12.95 -5.44
CA LYS A 146 3.80 12.06 -6.39
C LYS A 146 5.30 11.99 -6.10
N SER A 147 5.94 13.13 -5.88
CA SER A 147 7.37 13.21 -5.60
C SER A 147 7.73 12.49 -4.29
N MET A 148 6.94 12.70 -3.23
CA MET A 148 7.18 12.05 -1.94
C MET A 148 6.90 10.55 -1.99
N LEU A 149 5.90 10.08 -2.72
CA LEU A 149 5.72 8.64 -2.95
C LEU A 149 6.97 8.03 -3.61
N GLY A 150 7.58 8.71 -4.58
CA GLY A 150 8.83 8.26 -5.22
C GLY A 150 10.03 8.19 -4.26
N VAL A 151 10.00 8.94 -3.15
CA VAL A 151 11.01 8.84 -2.08
C VAL A 151 10.68 7.69 -1.12
N LEU A 152 9.40 7.59 -0.70
CA LEU A 152 8.96 6.66 0.34
C LEU A 152 8.86 5.20 -0.13
N VAL A 153 8.36 4.99 -1.36
CA VAL A 153 8.26 3.64 -1.95
C VAL A 153 9.67 3.08 -2.14
N ASN A 154 9.88 1.85 -1.68
CA ASN A 154 11.18 1.17 -1.71
C ASN A 154 12.30 1.89 -0.94
N SER A 155 11.97 2.75 0.02
CA SER A 155 12.98 3.44 0.85
C SER A 155 13.90 2.46 1.61
N ALA A 156 13.37 1.32 2.04
CA ALA A 156 14.13 0.28 2.74
C ALA A 156 15.24 -0.37 1.87
N ASP A 157 15.15 -0.27 0.54
CA ASP A 157 16.12 -0.85 -0.40
C ASP A 157 17.20 0.15 -0.82
N ARG A 158 17.14 1.40 -0.32
CA ARG A 158 18.04 2.49 -0.71
C ARG A 158 18.94 2.91 0.44
N THR A 159 20.13 3.31 0.09
CA THR A 159 21.04 3.99 1.03
C THR A 159 20.51 5.38 1.39
N LEU A 160 20.93 5.90 2.55
CA LEU A 160 20.58 7.26 2.96
C LEU A 160 21.00 8.29 1.89
N SER A 161 22.17 8.10 1.24
CA SER A 161 22.65 8.98 0.18
C SER A 161 21.69 9.03 -1.03
N GLU A 162 21.17 7.87 -1.44
CA GLU A 162 20.21 7.78 -2.54
C GLU A 162 18.86 8.40 -2.16
N LEU A 163 18.42 8.23 -0.91
CA LEU A 163 17.19 8.85 -0.42
C LEU A 163 17.31 10.38 -0.37
N LEU A 164 18.42 10.91 0.13
CA LEU A 164 18.69 12.36 0.15
C LEU A 164 18.76 12.94 -1.26
N LYS A 165 19.31 12.19 -2.24
CA LYS A 165 19.29 12.60 -3.64
C LYS A 165 17.87 12.65 -4.20
N ALA A 166 17.08 11.61 -3.97
CA ALA A 166 15.68 11.54 -4.40
C ALA A 166 14.83 12.66 -3.77
N GLU A 167 15.05 12.96 -2.49
CA GLU A 167 14.39 14.08 -1.79
C GLU A 167 14.75 15.43 -2.41
N ARG A 168 16.02 15.64 -2.78
CA ARG A 168 16.45 16.85 -3.49
C ARG A 168 15.79 16.97 -4.86
N GLU A 169 15.66 15.88 -5.60
CA GLU A 169 14.95 15.84 -6.88
C GLU A 169 13.46 16.18 -6.68
N ALA A 170 12.82 15.67 -5.60
CA ALA A 170 11.46 16.01 -5.23
C ALA A 170 11.32 17.53 -4.92
N VAL A 171 12.26 18.13 -4.22
CA VAL A 171 12.30 19.58 -3.97
C VAL A 171 12.36 20.34 -5.29
N HIS A 172 13.22 19.93 -6.22
CA HIS A 172 13.33 20.59 -7.54
C HIS A 172 12.05 20.47 -8.36
N ALA A 173 11.41 19.29 -8.37
CA ALA A 173 10.15 19.07 -9.07
C ALA A 173 8.99 19.94 -8.55
N ASN A 174 9.03 20.29 -7.25
CA ASN A 174 7.98 21.10 -6.63
C ASN A 174 8.24 22.60 -6.67
N ARG A 175 9.51 23.00 -6.87
CA ARG A 175 9.90 24.42 -6.85
C ARG A 175 9.19 25.19 -7.96
N GLY A 176 8.47 26.25 -7.58
CA GLY A 176 7.82 27.17 -8.51
C GLY A 176 6.49 26.67 -9.11
N THR A 177 5.99 25.50 -8.69
CA THR A 177 4.64 25.05 -9.04
C THR A 177 3.59 26.03 -8.50
N SER A 178 2.40 26.05 -9.11
CA SER A 178 1.25 26.84 -8.60
C SER A 178 0.91 26.49 -7.17
N ASP A 179 0.92 25.21 -6.84
CA ASP A 179 0.61 24.73 -5.51
C ASP A 179 1.69 25.12 -4.48
N SER A 180 2.97 25.12 -4.84
CA SER A 180 4.01 25.57 -3.92
C SER A 180 3.91 27.07 -3.62
N LYS A 181 3.51 27.89 -4.60
CA LYS A 181 3.24 29.31 -4.43
C LYS A 181 1.99 29.54 -3.57
N GLU A 182 0.91 28.84 -3.89
CA GLU A 182 -0.35 28.90 -3.12
C GLU A 182 -0.12 28.51 -1.65
N GLY A 183 0.59 27.41 -1.40
CA GLY A 183 0.91 26.96 -0.04
C GLY A 183 1.69 28.03 0.76
N MET A 184 2.69 28.66 0.15
CA MET A 184 3.45 29.73 0.78
C MET A 184 2.59 30.97 1.07
N MET A 185 1.79 31.40 0.09
CA MET A 185 0.89 32.55 0.27
C MET A 185 -0.16 32.28 1.35
N ALA A 186 -0.81 31.13 1.30
CA ALA A 186 -1.83 30.73 2.27
C ALA A 186 -1.26 30.70 3.70
N PHE A 187 -0.01 30.21 3.86
CA PHE A 187 0.67 30.21 5.15
C PHE A 187 0.90 31.64 5.69
N LEU A 188 1.41 32.55 4.84
CA LEU A 188 1.63 33.95 5.21
C LEU A 188 0.32 34.69 5.53
N GLU A 189 -0.76 34.38 4.80
CA GLU A 189 -2.09 34.96 4.98
C GLU A 189 -2.91 34.29 6.08
N LYS A 190 -2.37 33.23 6.74
CA LYS A 190 -3.04 32.44 7.79
C LYS A 190 -4.40 31.85 7.36
N ARG A 191 -4.53 31.44 6.11
CA ARG A 191 -5.68 30.75 5.55
C ARG A 191 -5.37 29.32 5.12
N LYS A 192 -6.39 28.52 4.88
CA LYS A 192 -6.21 27.19 4.28
C LYS A 192 -5.80 27.34 2.80
N PRO A 193 -4.78 26.57 2.33
CA PRO A 193 -4.44 26.54 0.91
C PRO A 193 -5.52 25.81 0.10
N VAL A 194 -5.60 26.13 -1.19
CA VAL A 194 -6.45 25.43 -2.16
C VAL A 194 -5.57 24.98 -3.30
N PHE A 195 -5.18 23.70 -3.25
CA PHE A 195 -4.29 23.08 -4.24
C PHE A 195 -5.02 22.51 -5.44
N ASN A 196 -4.26 22.11 -6.45
CA ASN A 196 -4.73 21.42 -7.66
C ASN A 196 -5.76 22.24 -8.47
N ARG A 197 -5.70 23.56 -8.42
CA ARG A 197 -6.52 24.40 -9.30
C ARG A 197 -6.04 24.23 -10.74
N SER A 198 -6.95 23.85 -11.63
CA SER A 198 -6.69 23.90 -13.07
C SER A 198 -6.34 25.34 -13.43
N SER A 199 -5.15 25.55 -13.96
CA SER A 199 -4.71 26.81 -14.56
C SER A 199 -5.39 27.02 -15.90
#